data_f07b6b24762c5ee7607f815ff93a6eb7
#
_entry.id   f07b6b24762c5ee7607f815ff93a6eb7
#
_cell.length_a   1.000
_cell.length_b   1.000
_cell.length_c   1.000
_cell.angle_alpha   90.00
_cell.angle_beta   90.00
_cell.angle_gamma   90.00
#
_symmetry.space_group_name_H-M   'P 1'
#
loop_
_entity.id
_entity.type
_entity.pdbx_description
1 polymer ?
#
loop_
_entity_poly.entity_id
_entity_poly.type
_entity_poly.pdbx_seq_one_letter_code
_entity_poly.pdbx_strand_id
1 'polypeptide(L)'
;MKIGIDKTPNIMQIVFRAEPSDKIYSNCMRGVINFDLKNKIMSACTDCGVYAYKWNGKGKEFLKLMKTADEDCLLEKISSTKFDYELTVSEFLEYFDEYENEKYLKAVSFFNSFDDALVSSLWDFYNIIERYDDEDLFLDLDIDDFVAYDYPSRARTFAKLFVKYVQPKIEV
;
A
#
# COMPACT_ATOMS: atom_id res chain seq x y z
N MET A 1 -7.28 21.08 4.58
CA MET A 1 -8.12 20.24 3.69
C MET A 1 -9.57 20.70 3.74
N LYS A 2 -10.17 20.95 2.58
CA LYS A 2 -11.60 21.27 2.47
C LYS A 2 -12.36 19.98 2.19
N ILE A 3 -13.47 19.76 2.92
CA ILE A 3 -14.30 18.56 2.78
C ILE A 3 -15.76 19.00 2.63
N GLY A 4 -16.40 18.56 1.55
CA GLY A 4 -17.84 18.66 1.33
C GLY A 4 -18.50 17.29 1.49
N ILE A 5 -19.71 17.28 2.06
CA ILE A 5 -20.50 16.08 2.24
C ILE A 5 -21.86 16.30 1.60
N ASP A 6 -22.29 15.37 0.76
CA ASP A 6 -23.64 15.28 0.26
C ASP A 6 -24.26 13.93 0.68
N LYS A 7 -25.47 13.94 1.19
CA LYS A 7 -26.12 12.76 1.75
C LYS A 7 -27.56 12.66 1.27
N THR A 8 -27.85 11.53 0.66
CA THR A 8 -29.20 11.08 0.33
C THR A 8 -29.54 9.82 1.17
N PRO A 9 -30.77 9.32 1.15
CA PRO A 9 -31.11 8.10 1.89
C PRO A 9 -30.27 6.86 1.54
N ASN A 10 -29.73 6.81 0.32
CA ASN A 10 -29.01 5.63 -0.16
C ASN A 10 -27.53 5.89 -0.47
N ILE A 11 -27.09 7.15 -0.54
CA ILE A 11 -25.74 7.50 -0.92
C ILE A 11 -25.21 8.60 0.00
N MET A 12 -24.01 8.43 0.52
CA MET A 12 -23.23 9.49 1.13
C MET A 12 -22.00 9.71 0.25
N GLN A 13 -21.83 10.94 -0.22
CA GLN A 13 -20.66 11.35 -0.99
C GLN A 13 -19.82 12.29 -0.16
N ILE A 14 -18.52 12.04 -0.12
CA ILE A 14 -17.52 12.93 0.49
C ILE A 14 -16.58 13.39 -0.61
N VAL A 15 -16.51 14.68 -0.83
CA VAL A 15 -15.57 15.33 -1.75
C VAL A 15 -14.51 16.02 -0.93
N PHE A 16 -13.25 15.78 -1.22
CA PHE A 16 -12.15 16.45 -0.52
C PHE A 16 -11.21 17.14 -1.51
N ARG A 17 -10.61 18.23 -1.02
CA ARG A 17 -9.53 18.96 -1.69
C ARG A 17 -8.50 19.39 -0.67
N ALA A 18 -7.27 18.90 -0.84
CA ALA A 18 -6.12 19.31 -0.03
C ALA A 18 -5.71 20.76 -0.38
N GLU A 19 -5.18 21.46 0.59
CA GLU A 19 -4.61 22.82 0.43
C GLU A 19 -3.09 22.71 0.44
N PRO A 20 -2.35 23.65 -0.16
CA PRO A 20 -0.88 23.59 -0.21
C PRO A 20 -0.18 23.44 1.15
N SER A 21 -0.84 23.85 2.24
CA SER A 21 -0.36 23.69 3.62
C SER A 21 -0.57 22.27 4.18
N ASP A 22 -1.36 21.43 3.53
CA ASP A 22 -1.61 20.07 3.99
C ASP A 22 -0.43 19.15 3.64
N LYS A 23 0.05 18.37 4.59
CA LYS A 23 1.17 17.43 4.39
C LYS A 23 0.93 16.41 3.26
N ILE A 24 -0.32 16.14 2.95
CA ILE A 24 -0.72 15.16 1.91
C ILE A 24 -0.87 15.80 0.52
N TYR A 25 -0.73 17.12 0.41
CA TYR A 25 -1.00 17.86 -0.83
C TYR A 25 -0.21 17.34 -2.04
N SER A 26 1.06 16.99 -1.85
CA SER A 26 1.91 16.47 -2.94
C SER A 26 1.51 15.08 -3.42
N ASN A 27 0.85 14.29 -2.59
CA ASN A 27 0.58 12.87 -2.84
C ASN A 27 -0.88 12.59 -3.21
N CYS A 28 -1.82 13.40 -2.72
CA CYS A 28 -3.24 13.24 -2.98
C CYS A 28 -3.98 14.56 -2.77
N MET A 29 -4.16 15.33 -3.85
CA MET A 29 -4.74 16.67 -3.77
C MET A 29 -6.27 16.67 -3.68
N ARG A 30 -6.94 15.72 -4.32
CA ARG A 30 -8.40 15.72 -4.44
C ARG A 30 -8.96 14.32 -4.63
N GLY A 31 -10.24 14.18 -4.33
CA GLY A 31 -10.96 12.94 -4.59
C GLY A 31 -12.42 13.02 -4.21
N VAL A 32 -13.13 12.01 -4.66
CA VAL A 32 -14.54 11.76 -4.35
C VAL A 32 -14.65 10.35 -3.79
N ILE A 33 -15.29 10.21 -2.65
CA ILE A 33 -15.57 8.95 -2.01
C ILE A 33 -17.09 8.80 -1.89
N ASN A 34 -17.62 7.73 -2.42
CA ASN A 34 -19.04 7.42 -2.36
C ASN A 34 -19.26 6.19 -1.49
N PHE A 35 -20.26 6.26 -0.64
CA PHE A 35 -20.78 5.15 0.14
C PHE A 35 -22.21 4.85 -0.36
N ASP A 36 -22.36 3.78 -1.12
CA ASP A 36 -23.67 3.24 -1.47
C ASP A 36 -24.19 2.43 -0.27
N LEU A 37 -25.10 3.03 0.47
CA LEU A 37 -25.62 2.46 1.72
C LEU A 37 -26.56 1.27 1.45
N LYS A 38 -27.21 1.26 0.29
CA LYS A 38 -28.11 0.17 -0.12
C LYS A 38 -27.33 -1.09 -0.49
N ASN A 39 -26.31 -0.93 -1.33
CA ASN A 39 -25.50 -2.03 -1.82
C ASN A 39 -24.25 -2.30 -0.98
N LYS A 40 -23.98 -1.43 0.03
CA LYS A 40 -22.85 -1.52 0.95
C LYS A 40 -21.51 -1.50 0.21
N ILE A 41 -21.35 -0.53 -0.66
CA ILE A 41 -20.17 -0.35 -1.47
C ILE A 41 -19.54 0.98 -1.11
N MET A 42 -18.26 0.98 -0.78
CA MET A 42 -17.42 2.16 -0.83
C MET A 42 -16.74 2.19 -2.19
N SER A 43 -16.75 3.33 -2.86
CA SER A 43 -15.92 3.59 -4.03
C SER A 43 -15.24 4.94 -3.90
N ALA A 44 -13.99 4.99 -4.29
CA ALA A 44 -13.17 6.20 -4.24
C ALA A 44 -12.49 6.42 -5.58
N CYS A 45 -12.56 7.66 -6.09
CA CYS A 45 -11.79 8.12 -7.23
C CYS A 45 -10.96 9.31 -6.77
N THR A 46 -9.65 9.14 -6.71
CA THR A 46 -8.73 10.10 -6.13
C THR A 46 -7.46 10.21 -6.95
N ASP A 47 -6.65 11.24 -6.71
CA ASP A 47 -5.32 11.36 -7.33
C ASP A 47 -4.36 10.25 -6.87
N CYS A 48 -4.63 9.60 -5.72
CA CYS A 48 -3.86 8.45 -5.24
C CYS A 48 -4.33 7.12 -5.86
N GLY A 49 -5.43 7.09 -6.60
CA GLY A 49 -5.95 5.89 -7.24
C GLY A 49 -7.45 5.74 -7.18
N VAL A 50 -7.92 4.64 -7.74
CA VAL A 50 -9.32 4.23 -7.73
C VAL A 50 -9.45 2.98 -6.87
N TYR A 51 -10.37 3.03 -5.89
CA TYR A 51 -10.57 1.97 -4.93
C TYR A 51 -12.05 1.63 -4.83
N ALA A 52 -12.36 0.36 -4.61
CA ALA A 52 -13.71 -0.07 -4.34
C ALA A 52 -13.73 -1.24 -3.36
N TYR A 53 -14.70 -1.24 -2.46
CA TYR A 53 -14.91 -2.32 -1.52
C TYR A 53 -16.40 -2.56 -1.29
N LYS A 54 -16.82 -3.83 -1.37
CA LYS A 54 -18.18 -4.27 -1.10
C LYS A 54 -18.23 -5.01 0.22
N TRP A 55 -19.02 -4.48 1.16
CA TRP A 55 -19.24 -5.12 2.46
C TRP A 55 -20.36 -6.17 2.38
N ASN A 56 -20.08 -7.37 2.87
CA ASN A 56 -21.05 -8.46 2.85
C ASN A 56 -21.92 -8.58 4.12
N GLY A 57 -21.68 -7.75 5.14
CA GLY A 57 -22.41 -7.71 6.40
C GLY A 57 -23.75 -6.96 6.32
N LYS A 58 -24.40 -6.74 7.47
CA LYS A 58 -25.64 -5.95 7.58
C LYS A 58 -25.40 -4.47 7.36
N GLY A 59 -26.36 -3.75 6.74
CA GLY A 59 -26.17 -2.39 6.22
C GLY A 59 -25.68 -1.34 7.23
N LYS A 60 -26.20 -1.35 8.46
CA LYS A 60 -25.74 -0.40 9.51
C LYS A 60 -24.30 -0.66 9.98
N GLU A 61 -23.82 -1.89 9.86
CA GLU A 61 -22.44 -2.26 10.23
C GLU A 61 -21.42 -1.75 9.22
N PHE A 62 -21.82 -1.52 7.98
CA PHE A 62 -20.94 -1.01 6.93
C PHE A 62 -20.38 0.40 7.28
N LEU A 63 -21.24 1.38 7.61
CA LEU A 63 -20.76 2.70 7.99
C LEU A 63 -20.00 2.68 9.32
N LYS A 64 -20.41 1.82 10.26
CA LYS A 64 -19.67 1.64 11.50
C LYS A 64 -18.26 1.12 11.24
N LEU A 65 -18.11 0.12 10.36
CA LEU A 65 -16.79 -0.35 9.94
C LEU A 65 -15.98 0.76 9.31
N MET A 66 -16.55 1.48 8.34
CA MET A 66 -15.84 2.58 7.66
C MET A 66 -15.41 3.69 8.64
N LYS A 67 -16.16 3.88 9.72
CA LYS A 67 -15.85 4.86 10.77
C LYS A 67 -14.79 4.39 11.76
N THR A 68 -14.56 3.10 11.91
CA THR A 68 -13.70 2.53 12.96
C THR A 68 -12.52 1.72 12.42
N ALA A 69 -12.47 1.46 11.11
CA ALA A 69 -11.36 0.76 10.49
C ALA A 69 -10.06 1.56 10.65
N ASP A 70 -8.98 0.92 11.07
CA ASP A 70 -7.65 1.50 10.99
C ASP A 70 -7.09 1.43 9.56
N GLU A 71 -5.86 1.91 9.39
CA GLU A 71 -5.21 1.95 8.08
C GLU A 71 -5.03 0.55 7.49
N ASP A 72 -4.60 -0.42 8.30
CA ASP A 72 -4.31 -1.79 7.84
C ASP A 72 -5.59 -2.54 7.48
N CYS A 73 -6.62 -2.45 8.32
CA CYS A 73 -7.94 -3.00 8.01
C CYS A 73 -8.51 -2.44 6.70
N LEU A 74 -8.31 -1.13 6.45
CA LEU A 74 -8.77 -0.53 5.20
C LEU A 74 -7.94 -1.03 4.01
N LEU A 75 -6.61 -1.11 4.14
CA LEU A 75 -5.70 -1.61 3.11
C LEU A 75 -6.05 -3.02 2.66
N GLU A 76 -6.29 -3.94 3.59
CA GLU A 76 -6.74 -5.31 3.27
C GLU A 76 -8.01 -5.36 2.43
N LYS A 77 -8.89 -4.35 2.54
CA LYS A 77 -10.17 -4.30 1.82
C LYS A 77 -10.07 -3.67 0.44
N ILE A 78 -9.16 -2.71 0.26
CA ILE A 78 -9.09 -1.90 -0.97
C ILE A 78 -7.91 -2.24 -1.87
N SER A 79 -6.94 -3.02 -1.40
CA SER A 79 -5.71 -3.32 -2.14
C SER A 79 -5.24 -4.74 -1.83
N SER A 80 -4.27 -5.20 -2.60
CA SER A 80 -3.48 -6.39 -2.33
C SER A 80 -2.02 -6.00 -2.18
N THR A 81 -1.28 -6.76 -1.42
CA THR A 81 0.18 -6.64 -1.35
C THR A 81 0.80 -6.97 -2.71
N LYS A 82 1.93 -6.36 -2.98
CA LYS A 82 2.78 -6.64 -4.14
C LYS A 82 4.19 -6.92 -3.64
N PHE A 83 4.95 -7.64 -4.45
CA PHE A 83 6.37 -7.80 -4.23
C PHE A 83 7.02 -6.43 -4.02
N ASP A 84 7.82 -6.31 -2.98
CA ASP A 84 8.54 -5.10 -2.60
C ASP A 84 10.04 -5.38 -2.68
N TYR A 85 10.69 -4.87 -3.74
CA TYR A 85 12.10 -5.08 -3.98
C TYR A 85 12.97 -4.48 -2.88
N GLU A 86 12.71 -3.22 -2.50
CA GLU A 86 13.52 -2.50 -1.51
C GLU A 86 13.46 -3.22 -0.15
N LEU A 87 12.26 -3.63 0.27
CA LEU A 87 12.09 -4.36 1.52
C LEU A 87 12.76 -5.74 1.44
N THR A 88 12.61 -6.47 0.33
CA THR A 88 13.27 -7.76 0.11
C THR A 88 14.79 -7.62 0.19
N VAL A 89 15.38 -6.63 -0.47
CA VAL A 89 16.82 -6.34 -0.37
C VAL A 89 17.24 -6.03 1.05
N SER A 90 16.43 -5.25 1.80
CA SER A 90 16.70 -4.94 3.20
C SER A 90 16.78 -6.19 4.07
N GLU A 91 15.87 -7.14 3.90
CA GLU A 91 15.86 -8.42 4.63
C GLU A 91 17.13 -9.23 4.32
N PHE A 92 17.54 -9.32 3.06
CA PHE A 92 18.80 -9.98 2.70
C PHE A 92 20.03 -9.29 3.32
N LEU A 93 20.09 -7.97 3.25
CA LEU A 93 21.24 -7.24 3.78
C LEU A 93 21.31 -7.34 5.31
N GLU A 94 20.18 -7.36 6.01
CA GLU A 94 20.14 -7.60 7.45
C GLU A 94 20.67 -8.99 7.80
N TYR A 95 20.26 -10.03 7.06
CA TYR A 95 20.77 -11.39 7.22
C TYR A 95 22.28 -11.48 7.01
N PHE A 96 22.82 -10.91 5.93
CA PHE A 96 24.25 -10.93 5.66
C PHE A 96 25.07 -10.16 6.70
N ASP A 97 24.55 -9.05 7.21
CA ASP A 97 25.20 -8.28 8.28
C ASP A 97 25.26 -9.08 9.57
N GLU A 98 24.19 -9.81 9.92
CA GLU A 98 24.09 -10.56 11.18
C GLU A 98 24.83 -11.91 11.13
N TYR A 99 24.71 -12.66 10.05
CA TYR A 99 25.14 -14.07 9.99
C TYR A 99 26.29 -14.34 9.02
N GLU A 100 26.47 -13.57 7.97
CA GLU A 100 27.48 -13.76 6.93
C GLU A 100 28.24 -12.45 6.58
N ASN A 101 28.78 -11.80 7.59
CA ASN A 101 29.39 -10.48 7.49
C ASN A 101 30.47 -10.36 6.38
N GLU A 102 31.20 -11.43 6.08
CA GLU A 102 32.19 -11.46 4.99
C GLU A 102 31.55 -11.29 3.60
N LYS A 103 30.29 -11.72 3.45
CA LYS A 103 29.50 -11.57 2.21
C LYS A 103 28.73 -10.26 2.14
N TYR A 104 28.57 -9.53 3.26
CA TYR A 104 27.73 -8.32 3.33
C TYR A 104 28.07 -7.28 2.25
N LEU A 105 29.36 -6.92 2.13
CA LEU A 105 29.79 -5.91 1.15
C LEU A 105 29.57 -6.37 -0.30
N LYS A 106 29.65 -7.67 -0.56
CA LYS A 106 29.36 -8.25 -1.86
C LYS A 106 27.85 -8.19 -2.15
N ALA A 107 27.01 -8.52 -1.18
CA ALA A 107 25.55 -8.39 -1.29
C ALA A 107 25.14 -6.94 -1.55
N VAL A 108 25.67 -5.99 -0.82
CA VAL A 108 25.46 -4.55 -1.07
C VAL A 108 25.86 -4.16 -2.50
N SER A 109 27.03 -4.62 -2.97
CA SER A 109 27.51 -4.33 -4.32
C SER A 109 26.62 -4.96 -5.38
N PHE A 110 26.19 -6.22 -5.15
CA PHE A 110 25.28 -6.94 -6.03
C PHE A 110 23.96 -6.18 -6.21
N PHE A 111 23.26 -5.90 -5.13
CA PHE A 111 21.96 -5.21 -5.19
C PHE A 111 22.05 -3.80 -5.76
N ASN A 112 23.11 -3.05 -5.44
CA ASN A 112 23.31 -1.70 -5.99
C ASN A 112 23.68 -1.69 -7.50
N SER A 113 23.97 -2.83 -8.10
CA SER A 113 24.25 -2.93 -9.53
C SER A 113 22.98 -2.91 -10.40
N PHE A 114 21.82 -3.07 -9.80
CA PHE A 114 20.53 -3.09 -10.49
C PHE A 114 19.72 -1.82 -10.24
N ASP A 115 18.96 -1.40 -11.25
CA ASP A 115 17.96 -0.36 -11.12
C ASP A 115 16.68 -0.98 -10.55
N ASP A 116 16.26 -0.56 -9.37
CA ASP A 116 15.03 -0.99 -8.67
C ASP A 116 13.78 -0.85 -9.56
N ALA A 117 13.76 0.16 -10.45
CA ALA A 117 12.69 0.35 -11.41
C ALA A 117 12.53 -0.80 -12.42
N LEU A 118 13.57 -1.63 -12.60
CA LEU A 118 13.55 -2.77 -13.51
C LEU A 118 13.10 -4.06 -12.82
N VAL A 119 13.04 -4.09 -11.49
CA VAL A 119 12.68 -5.27 -10.69
C VAL A 119 11.25 -5.12 -10.17
N SER A 120 10.30 -5.29 -11.07
CA SER A 120 8.88 -5.02 -10.77
C SER A 120 8.10 -6.21 -10.24
N SER A 121 8.69 -7.40 -10.27
CA SER A 121 8.04 -8.64 -9.85
C SER A 121 9.03 -9.61 -9.22
N LEU A 122 8.51 -10.55 -8.42
CA LEU A 122 9.30 -11.64 -7.86
C LEU A 122 10.02 -12.45 -8.93
N TRP A 123 9.40 -12.63 -10.10
CA TRP A 123 10.02 -13.34 -11.21
C TRP A 123 11.25 -12.61 -11.78
N ASP A 124 11.19 -11.26 -11.88
CA ASP A 124 12.33 -10.44 -12.28
C ASP A 124 13.47 -10.60 -11.27
N PHE A 125 13.13 -10.61 -9.97
CA PHE A 125 14.10 -10.77 -8.89
C PHE A 125 14.83 -12.13 -8.95
N TYR A 126 14.10 -13.24 -9.13
CA TYR A 126 14.72 -14.55 -9.32
C TYR A 126 15.63 -14.60 -10.55
N ASN A 127 15.21 -14.02 -11.68
CA ASN A 127 16.04 -13.97 -12.87
C ASN A 127 17.34 -13.20 -12.67
N ILE A 128 17.33 -12.16 -11.85
CA ILE A 128 18.53 -11.39 -11.50
C ILE A 128 19.48 -12.26 -10.70
N ILE A 129 19.01 -12.91 -9.64
CA ILE A 129 19.84 -13.81 -8.84
C ILE A 129 20.39 -14.93 -9.71
N GLU A 130 19.57 -15.65 -10.46
CA GLU A 130 19.99 -16.77 -11.28
C GLU A 130 21.04 -16.41 -12.36
N ARG A 131 20.93 -15.18 -12.93
CA ARG A 131 21.80 -14.78 -14.05
C ARG A 131 23.10 -14.09 -13.65
N TYR A 132 23.10 -13.42 -12.51
CA TYR A 132 24.17 -12.49 -12.15
C TYR A 132 24.83 -12.79 -10.80
N ASP A 133 24.43 -13.86 -10.11
CA ASP A 133 25.13 -14.34 -8.92
C ASP A 133 26.34 -15.19 -9.30
N ASP A 134 27.36 -14.54 -9.88
CA ASP A 134 28.60 -15.20 -10.34
C ASP A 134 29.49 -15.69 -9.17
N GLU A 135 29.17 -15.27 -7.93
CA GLU A 135 29.98 -15.58 -6.75
C GLU A 135 29.28 -16.55 -5.77
N ASP A 136 28.21 -17.22 -6.22
CA ASP A 136 27.40 -18.13 -5.41
C ASP A 136 26.96 -17.52 -4.08
N LEU A 137 26.66 -16.22 -4.11
CA LEU A 137 26.31 -15.43 -2.93
C LEU A 137 25.05 -15.95 -2.23
N PHE A 138 24.11 -16.44 -3.02
CA PHE A 138 22.80 -16.95 -2.55
C PHE A 138 22.65 -18.46 -2.61
N LEU A 139 23.72 -19.21 -2.91
CA LEU A 139 23.66 -20.64 -3.22
C LEU A 139 22.98 -21.50 -2.12
N ASP A 140 23.23 -21.17 -0.86
CA ASP A 140 22.74 -21.92 0.29
C ASP A 140 21.51 -21.30 0.95
N LEU A 141 20.93 -20.25 0.34
CA LEU A 141 19.79 -19.51 0.90
C LEU A 141 18.48 -19.93 0.24
N ASP A 142 17.46 -20.12 1.06
CA ASP A 142 16.08 -20.17 0.55
C ASP A 142 15.62 -18.72 0.31
N ILE A 143 15.60 -18.31 -0.94
CA ILE A 143 15.26 -16.94 -1.34
C ILE A 143 13.86 -16.54 -0.88
N ASP A 144 12.93 -17.51 -0.82
CA ASP A 144 11.55 -17.26 -0.41
C ASP A 144 11.44 -16.78 1.05
N ASP A 145 12.41 -17.14 1.89
CA ASP A 145 12.43 -16.67 3.31
C ASP A 145 12.65 -15.16 3.44
N PHE A 146 13.19 -14.51 2.40
CA PHE A 146 13.51 -13.08 2.39
C PHE A 146 12.52 -12.24 1.56
N VAL A 147 11.62 -12.90 0.81
CA VAL A 147 10.71 -12.21 -0.09
C VAL A 147 9.66 -11.42 0.69
N ALA A 148 9.71 -10.11 0.54
CA ALA A 148 8.78 -9.21 1.20
C ALA A 148 7.68 -8.70 0.26
N TYR A 149 6.51 -8.49 0.84
CA TYR A 149 5.34 -7.94 0.15
C TYR A 149 4.78 -6.76 0.92
N ASP A 150 4.53 -5.67 0.22
CA ASP A 150 3.91 -4.50 0.82
C ASP A 150 2.74 -3.95 -0.01
N TYR A 151 1.91 -3.13 0.62
CA TYR A 151 0.84 -2.42 -0.06
C TYR A 151 1.41 -1.27 -0.90
N PRO A 152 0.90 -1.04 -2.13
CA PRO A 152 1.34 0.06 -2.95
C PRO A 152 1.30 1.40 -2.19
N SER A 153 2.32 2.22 -2.33
CA SER A 153 2.46 3.51 -1.62
C SER A 153 1.24 4.42 -1.81
N ARG A 154 0.61 4.37 -2.98
CA ARG A 154 -0.63 5.11 -3.26
C ARG A 154 -1.81 4.61 -2.43
N ALA A 155 -1.94 3.29 -2.23
CA ALA A 155 -2.98 2.72 -1.37
C ALA A 155 -2.75 3.11 0.09
N ARG A 156 -1.51 3.06 0.59
CA ARG A 156 -1.14 3.55 1.93
C ARG A 156 -1.46 5.03 2.10
N THR A 157 -1.14 5.85 1.10
CA THR A 157 -1.49 7.29 1.11
C THR A 157 -3.00 7.50 1.22
N PHE A 158 -3.79 6.75 0.43
CA PHE A 158 -5.25 6.82 0.50
C PHE A 158 -5.78 6.36 1.87
N ALA A 159 -5.29 5.25 2.43
CA ALA A 159 -5.72 4.76 3.73
C ALA A 159 -5.45 5.78 4.84
N LYS A 160 -4.25 6.37 4.88
CA LYS A 160 -3.89 7.46 5.81
C LYS A 160 -4.79 8.68 5.67
N LEU A 161 -5.06 9.09 4.43
CA LEU A 161 -5.98 10.20 4.15
C LEU A 161 -7.38 9.87 4.66
N PHE A 162 -7.87 8.68 4.33
CA PHE A 162 -9.22 8.25 4.70
C PHE A 162 -9.39 8.27 6.23
N VAL A 163 -8.51 7.60 6.97
CA VAL A 163 -8.58 7.51 8.43
C VAL A 163 -8.48 8.90 9.07
N LYS A 164 -7.57 9.72 8.61
CA LYS A 164 -7.30 11.02 9.23
C LYS A 164 -8.35 12.07 8.93
N TYR A 165 -8.87 12.13 7.71
CA TYR A 165 -9.69 13.26 7.26
C TYR A 165 -11.13 12.90 6.87
N VAL A 166 -11.35 11.71 6.31
CA VAL A 166 -12.67 11.27 5.82
C VAL A 166 -13.47 10.59 6.92
N GLN A 167 -12.86 9.65 7.60
CA GLN A 167 -13.49 8.84 8.64
C GLN A 167 -14.15 9.66 9.76
N PRO A 168 -13.55 10.76 10.28
CA PRO A 168 -14.20 11.62 11.28
C PRO A 168 -15.48 12.29 10.80
N LYS A 169 -15.71 12.34 9.48
CA LYS A 169 -16.88 12.95 8.85
C LYS A 169 -18.01 11.96 8.57
N ILE A 170 -17.77 10.66 8.79
CA ILE A 170 -18.80 9.63 8.64
C ILE A 170 -19.74 9.70 9.85
N GLU A 171 -21.00 10.04 9.58
CA GLU A 171 -22.08 9.99 10.56
C GLU A 171 -22.80 8.64 10.45
N VAL A 172 -22.93 7.94 11.56
CA VAL A 172 -23.58 6.60 11.67
C VAL A 172 -24.95 6.74 12.28
#